data_ce49f604a154c653f6d2251cdcee8e2d
#
_entry.id   ce49f604a154c653f6d2251cdcee8e2d
#
_cell.length_a   1.000
_cell.length_b   1.000
_cell.length_c   1.000
_cell.angle_alpha   90.00
_cell.angle_beta   90.00
_cell.angle_gamma   90.00
#
_symmetry.space_group_name_H-M   'P 1'
#
loop_
_entity.id
_entity.type
_entity.pdbx_description
1 polymer ?
#
loop_
_entity_poly.entity_id
_entity_poly.type
_entity_poly.pdbx_seq_one_letter_code
_entity_poly.pdbx_strand_id
1 'polypeptide(L)'
;TGLEAAGHPAFVLFTDADILHQPGSLRYLVARALESGLDLHSLMVKLHCKNLWEKFLIPAFVYFFQLLYPFAWSNDPARSTAAAAGGVMLVRNQALQEIGGLAAIRDAIIDDCALAKAIKSRAKAQSGQRARILLTLVDFEVVSLRAYPHIGVLWRMIRRAAYTQLRYSPLLLIGAVAGMLLLFATPFYISLQGDLYALAGWLIFVAMIYSYLPMVEFYRLNILWAAALPFAALVYTGATLDSARLTWQGAGGQWKGRAQAVRPPA
;
A
#
# COMPACT_ATOMS: atom_id res chain seq x y z
N THR A 1 25.95 8.15 6.78
CA THR A 1 24.59 7.61 6.95
C THR A 1 24.62 6.33 7.79
N GLY A 2 23.45 5.89 8.36
CA GLY A 2 23.39 4.64 9.10
C GLY A 2 23.81 3.41 8.29
N LEU A 3 23.56 3.43 6.98
CA LEU A 3 23.95 2.36 6.07
C LEU A 3 25.49 2.28 5.92
N GLU A 4 26.18 3.40 5.84
CA GLU A 4 27.65 3.47 5.79
C GLU A 4 28.27 2.99 7.11
N ALA A 5 27.67 3.39 8.24
CA ALA A 5 28.14 2.98 9.57
C ALA A 5 27.93 1.48 9.85
N ALA A 6 26.96 0.82 9.18
CA ALA A 6 26.71 -0.60 9.33
C ALA A 6 27.74 -1.52 8.64
N GLY A 7 28.70 -0.98 7.89
CA GLY A 7 29.66 -1.74 7.12
C GLY A 7 29.04 -2.44 5.91
N HIS A 8 29.35 -3.73 5.72
CA HIS A 8 28.81 -4.52 4.59
C HIS A 8 27.93 -5.69 5.09
N PRO A 9 26.77 -5.44 5.73
CA PRO A 9 25.91 -6.51 6.20
C PRO A 9 25.29 -7.27 5.01
N ALA A 10 24.96 -8.55 5.20
CA ALA A 10 24.30 -9.36 4.18
C ALA A 10 22.87 -8.83 3.86
N PHE A 11 22.19 -8.32 4.88
CA PHE A 11 20.85 -7.74 4.78
C PHE A 11 20.77 -6.41 5.53
N VAL A 12 19.89 -5.52 5.06
CA VAL A 12 19.54 -4.25 5.69
C VAL A 12 18.06 -4.27 6.01
N LEU A 13 17.70 -4.04 7.27
CA LEU A 13 16.32 -3.88 7.70
C LEU A 13 15.96 -2.39 7.72
N PHE A 14 15.00 -2.00 6.89
CA PHE A 14 14.33 -0.71 6.97
C PHE A 14 13.03 -0.91 7.74
N THR A 15 12.81 -0.09 8.76
CA THR A 15 11.60 -0.14 9.58
C THR A 15 11.21 1.26 10.03
N ASP A 16 9.89 1.51 10.10
CA ASP A 16 9.39 2.76 10.68
C ASP A 16 9.58 2.77 12.19
N ALA A 17 9.77 3.96 12.76
CA ALA A 17 10.02 4.14 14.20
C ALA A 17 8.81 3.80 15.09
N ASP A 18 7.63 3.70 14.51
CA ASP A 18 6.38 3.37 15.18
C ASP A 18 5.96 1.89 15.00
N ILE A 19 6.90 1.04 14.57
CA ILE A 19 6.69 -0.40 14.44
C ILE A 19 7.21 -1.14 15.68
N LEU A 20 6.34 -1.92 16.29
CA LEU A 20 6.69 -2.85 17.35
C LEU A 20 7.06 -4.20 16.75
N HIS A 21 8.30 -4.61 16.93
CA HIS A 21 8.81 -5.92 16.56
C HIS A 21 8.71 -6.87 17.77
N GLN A 22 8.03 -7.99 17.60
CA GLN A 22 8.02 -9.04 18.64
C GLN A 22 9.36 -9.79 18.67
N PRO A 23 9.73 -10.38 19.81
CA PRO A 23 10.93 -11.23 19.92
C PRO A 23 10.92 -12.32 18.83
N GLY A 24 12.03 -12.41 18.08
CA GLY A 24 12.17 -13.39 17.00
C GLY A 24 11.75 -12.91 15.61
N SER A 25 11.07 -11.78 15.46
CA SER A 25 10.63 -11.25 14.16
C SER A 25 11.78 -11.06 13.17
N LEU A 26 12.91 -10.50 13.61
CA LEU A 26 14.09 -10.35 12.76
C LEU A 26 14.66 -11.70 12.32
N ARG A 27 14.73 -12.69 13.24
CA ARG A 27 15.18 -14.05 12.90
C ARG A 27 14.28 -14.67 11.85
N TYR A 28 12.96 -14.54 12.01
CA TYR A 28 11.98 -15.02 11.03
C TYR A 28 12.21 -14.39 9.65
N LEU A 29 12.34 -13.06 9.58
CA LEU A 29 12.58 -12.32 8.34
C LEU A 29 13.84 -12.81 7.61
N VAL A 30 14.96 -12.93 8.34
CA VAL A 30 16.24 -13.36 7.79
C VAL A 30 16.20 -14.83 7.37
N ALA A 31 15.66 -15.72 8.21
CA ALA A 31 15.53 -17.14 7.86
C ALA A 31 14.71 -17.31 6.58
N ARG A 32 13.54 -16.66 6.49
CA ARG A 32 12.69 -16.70 5.31
C ARG A 32 13.38 -16.15 4.06
N ALA A 33 14.14 -15.07 4.20
CA ALA A 33 14.88 -14.47 3.09
C ALA A 33 16.00 -15.40 2.58
N LEU A 34 16.68 -16.12 3.48
CA LEU A 34 17.72 -17.08 3.11
C LEU A 34 17.13 -18.33 2.46
N GLU A 35 16.11 -18.96 3.08
CA GLU A 35 15.46 -20.17 2.59
C GLU A 35 14.86 -19.99 1.19
N SER A 36 14.24 -18.83 0.94
CA SER A 36 13.58 -18.55 -0.33
C SER A 36 14.45 -17.77 -1.32
N GLY A 37 15.69 -17.43 -0.95
CA GLY A 37 16.61 -16.65 -1.79
C GLY A 37 16.06 -15.28 -2.15
N LEU A 38 15.43 -14.58 -1.18
CA LEU A 38 14.79 -13.30 -1.41
C LEU A 38 15.78 -12.15 -1.52
N ASP A 39 15.50 -11.21 -2.41
CA ASP A 39 16.20 -9.94 -2.53
C ASP A 39 15.51 -8.85 -1.69
N LEU A 40 14.18 -8.96 -1.55
CA LEU A 40 13.37 -8.10 -0.69
C LEU A 40 12.29 -8.93 0.01
N HIS A 41 12.22 -8.85 1.34
CA HIS A 41 11.12 -9.36 2.15
C HIS A 41 10.44 -8.21 2.87
N SER A 42 9.21 -7.91 2.50
CA SER A 42 8.43 -6.82 3.10
C SER A 42 7.19 -7.37 3.80
N LEU A 43 6.88 -6.78 4.95
CA LEU A 43 5.69 -7.11 5.72
C LEU A 43 4.69 -5.97 5.63
N MET A 44 3.48 -6.26 5.13
CA MET A 44 2.32 -5.42 5.36
C MET A 44 1.87 -5.63 6.80
N VAL A 45 2.38 -4.77 7.68
CA VAL A 45 2.12 -4.86 9.12
C VAL A 45 0.68 -4.50 9.44
N LYS A 46 0.15 -5.10 10.49
CA LYS A 46 -1.16 -4.73 11.01
C LYS A 46 -1.13 -3.30 11.54
N LEU A 47 -1.87 -2.41 10.89
CA LEU A 47 -1.99 -1.03 11.31
C LEU A 47 -2.90 -0.91 12.53
N HIS A 48 -2.72 0.15 13.32
CA HIS A 48 -3.58 0.44 14.47
C HIS A 48 -5.04 0.62 14.02
N CYS A 49 -5.97 -0.10 14.68
CA CYS A 49 -7.39 -0.16 14.27
C CYS A 49 -8.30 -0.31 15.49
N LYS A 50 -8.40 0.74 16.34
CA LYS A 50 -9.15 0.69 17.59
C LYS A 50 -10.37 1.62 17.60
N ASN A 51 -10.22 2.87 17.13
CA ASN A 51 -11.32 3.84 17.11
C ASN A 51 -12.22 3.68 15.86
N LEU A 52 -13.34 4.40 15.83
CA LEU A 52 -14.35 4.34 14.77
C LEU A 52 -13.75 4.64 13.38
N TRP A 53 -12.95 5.69 13.25
CA TRP A 53 -12.37 6.14 11.99
C TRP A 53 -11.35 5.15 11.45
N GLU A 54 -10.56 4.56 12.35
CA GLU A 54 -9.61 3.51 12.01
C GLU A 54 -10.33 2.26 11.52
N LYS A 55 -11.36 1.78 12.25
CA LYS A 55 -12.19 0.62 11.83
C LYS A 55 -12.85 0.84 10.49
N PHE A 56 -13.21 2.08 10.17
CA PHE A 56 -13.84 2.45 8.91
C PHE A 56 -12.85 2.49 7.74
N LEU A 57 -11.64 3.04 7.92
CA LEU A 57 -10.76 3.37 6.81
C LEU A 57 -9.50 2.50 6.73
N ILE A 58 -8.97 1.96 7.84
CA ILE A 58 -7.70 1.21 7.83
C ILE A 58 -7.84 -0.15 7.10
N PRO A 59 -8.86 -0.98 7.35
CA PRO A 59 -9.04 -2.21 6.57
C PRO A 59 -9.23 -1.92 5.09
N ALA A 60 -9.97 -0.85 4.74
CA ALA A 60 -10.14 -0.42 3.36
C ALA A 60 -8.82 0.06 2.73
N PHE A 61 -7.90 0.68 3.51
CA PHE A 61 -6.56 1.03 3.05
C PHE A 61 -5.80 -0.19 2.55
N VAL A 62 -5.73 -1.24 3.36
CA VAL A 62 -5.02 -2.47 2.99
C VAL A 62 -5.71 -3.19 1.83
N TYR A 63 -7.04 -3.19 1.81
CA TYR A 63 -7.83 -3.75 0.71
C TYR A 63 -7.55 -3.04 -0.62
N PHE A 64 -7.60 -1.71 -0.66
CA PHE A 64 -7.28 -0.94 -1.87
C PHE A 64 -5.82 -1.07 -2.28
N PHE A 65 -4.90 -1.18 -1.31
CA PHE A 65 -3.50 -1.47 -1.60
C PHE A 65 -3.35 -2.83 -2.32
N GLN A 66 -4.07 -3.87 -1.87
CA GLN A 66 -4.06 -5.18 -2.52
C GLN A 66 -4.70 -5.17 -3.91
N LEU A 67 -5.70 -4.32 -4.16
CA LEU A 67 -6.27 -4.14 -5.50
C LEU A 67 -5.28 -3.46 -6.45
N LEU A 68 -4.52 -2.47 -5.97
CA LEU A 68 -3.47 -1.80 -6.74
C LEU A 68 -2.26 -2.70 -6.98
N TYR A 69 -1.90 -3.49 -5.98
CA TYR A 69 -0.72 -4.36 -5.96
C TYR A 69 -1.11 -5.76 -5.47
N PRO A 70 -1.76 -6.59 -6.28
CA PRO A 70 -2.08 -7.96 -5.87
C PRO A 70 -0.81 -8.67 -5.40
N PHE A 71 -0.81 -9.16 -4.15
CA PHE A 71 0.38 -9.76 -3.54
C PHE A 71 0.89 -10.95 -4.36
N ALA A 72 -0.02 -11.78 -4.90
CA ALA A 72 0.35 -12.87 -5.78
C ALA A 72 1.14 -12.39 -7.02
N TRP A 73 0.79 -11.21 -7.56
CA TRP A 73 1.51 -10.63 -8.71
C TRP A 73 2.82 -9.97 -8.30
N SER A 74 2.85 -9.29 -7.15
CA SER A 74 4.08 -8.72 -6.61
C SER A 74 5.11 -9.80 -6.30
N ASN A 75 4.66 -10.93 -5.75
CA ASN A 75 5.50 -12.04 -5.35
C ASN A 75 5.91 -12.95 -6.53
N ASP A 76 5.22 -12.87 -7.67
CA ASP A 76 5.56 -13.62 -8.87
C ASP A 76 6.74 -12.95 -9.60
N PRO A 77 7.92 -13.61 -9.68
CA PRO A 77 9.06 -13.06 -10.39
C PRO A 77 8.81 -12.89 -11.89
N ALA A 78 7.80 -13.58 -12.48
CA ALA A 78 7.46 -13.44 -13.88
C ALA A 78 6.76 -12.12 -14.22
N ARG A 79 6.08 -11.52 -13.25
CA ARG A 79 5.29 -10.29 -13.44
C ARG A 79 6.13 -9.04 -13.19
N SER A 80 5.75 -7.94 -13.85
CA SER A 80 6.38 -6.62 -13.64
C SER A 80 5.84 -5.89 -12.40
N THR A 81 4.69 -6.32 -11.87
CA THR A 81 4.13 -5.76 -10.65
C THR A 81 5.10 -5.94 -9.49
N ALA A 82 5.40 -4.86 -8.77
CA ALA A 82 6.27 -4.87 -7.60
C ALA A 82 5.71 -3.91 -6.56
N ALA A 83 5.65 -4.36 -5.32
CA ALA A 83 5.26 -3.55 -4.18
C ALA A 83 5.98 -4.01 -2.91
N ALA A 84 6.13 -3.07 -1.99
CA ALA A 84 6.54 -3.31 -0.62
C ALA A 84 5.71 -2.41 0.30
N ALA A 85 5.71 -2.70 1.58
CA ALA A 85 5.12 -1.88 2.62
C ALA A 85 6.24 -1.30 3.49
N GLY A 86 6.34 0.02 3.55
CA GLY A 86 7.47 0.76 4.14
C GLY A 86 7.69 0.50 5.62
N GLY A 87 6.66 0.04 6.35
CA GLY A 87 6.78 -0.26 7.76
C GLY A 87 7.87 -1.28 8.10
N VAL A 88 8.06 -2.32 7.26
CA VAL A 88 9.12 -3.33 7.42
C VAL A 88 9.58 -3.86 6.08
N MET A 89 10.84 -3.65 5.76
CA MET A 89 11.49 -4.14 4.54
C MET A 89 12.89 -4.68 4.86
N LEU A 90 13.08 -5.99 4.76
CA LEU A 90 14.40 -6.62 4.80
C LEU A 90 14.92 -6.74 3.37
N VAL A 91 16.01 -6.07 3.07
CA VAL A 91 16.60 -5.99 1.74
C VAL A 91 17.98 -6.65 1.73
N ARG A 92 18.25 -7.51 0.75
CA ARG A 92 19.60 -8.03 0.52
C ARG A 92 20.51 -6.88 0.13
N ASN A 93 21.61 -6.70 0.84
CA ASN A 93 22.52 -5.56 0.63
C ASN A 93 23.07 -5.52 -0.80
N GLN A 94 23.40 -6.67 -1.37
CA GLN A 94 23.85 -6.76 -2.75
C GLN A 94 22.79 -6.18 -3.72
N ALA A 95 21.52 -6.57 -3.58
CA ALA A 95 20.43 -6.05 -4.42
C ALA A 95 20.23 -4.54 -4.26
N LEU A 96 20.42 -4.03 -3.02
CA LEU A 96 20.39 -2.59 -2.76
C LEU A 96 21.54 -1.85 -3.45
N GLN A 97 22.76 -2.39 -3.40
CA GLN A 97 23.93 -1.80 -4.09
C GLN A 97 23.77 -1.82 -5.61
N GLU A 98 23.25 -2.92 -6.17
CA GLU A 98 23.03 -3.08 -7.61
C GLU A 98 22.05 -2.05 -8.20
N ILE A 99 21.12 -1.54 -7.43
CA ILE A 99 20.22 -0.45 -7.88
C ILE A 99 20.82 0.95 -7.70
N GLY A 100 22.02 1.07 -7.14
CA GLY A 100 22.65 2.35 -6.80
C GLY A 100 22.31 2.86 -5.41
N GLY A 101 21.91 1.99 -4.49
CA GLY A 101 21.55 2.31 -3.11
C GLY A 101 20.26 3.11 -2.98
N LEU A 102 20.09 3.76 -1.84
CA LEU A 102 18.91 4.59 -1.54
C LEU A 102 18.83 5.85 -2.42
N ALA A 103 19.93 6.25 -3.06
CA ALA A 103 19.93 7.39 -3.98
C ALA A 103 18.98 7.17 -5.18
N ALA A 104 18.79 5.92 -5.60
CA ALA A 104 17.92 5.55 -6.73
C ALA A 104 16.44 5.87 -6.48
N ILE A 105 16.01 6.00 -5.20
CA ILE A 105 14.63 6.22 -4.81
C ILE A 105 14.41 7.53 -4.02
N ARG A 106 15.45 8.37 -3.89
CA ARG A 106 15.44 9.57 -3.01
C ARG A 106 14.30 10.56 -3.30
N ASP A 107 13.85 10.62 -4.56
CA ASP A 107 12.81 11.55 -5.02
C ASP A 107 11.42 10.89 -5.06
N ALA A 108 11.31 9.62 -4.65
CA ALA A 108 10.05 8.88 -4.66
C ALA A 108 9.20 9.24 -3.43
N ILE A 109 7.94 9.64 -3.64
CA ILE A 109 6.96 9.86 -2.56
C ILE A 109 6.48 8.53 -1.97
N ILE A 110 6.43 7.49 -2.80
CA ILE A 110 6.08 6.10 -2.44
C ILE A 110 7.36 5.29 -2.57
N ASP A 111 8.25 5.50 -1.61
CA ASP A 111 9.62 5.00 -1.62
C ASP A 111 9.72 3.47 -1.50
N ASP A 112 8.83 2.85 -0.76
CA ASP A 112 8.72 1.40 -0.58
C ASP A 112 8.40 0.66 -1.89
N CYS A 113 7.35 1.08 -2.59
CA CYS A 113 7.01 0.51 -3.90
C CYS A 113 8.05 0.86 -4.97
N ALA A 114 8.66 2.04 -4.89
CA ALA A 114 9.75 2.44 -5.78
C ALA A 114 10.99 1.54 -5.59
N LEU A 115 11.35 1.23 -4.32
CA LEU A 115 12.45 0.32 -3.99
C LEU A 115 12.18 -1.09 -4.55
N ALA A 116 10.98 -1.63 -4.27
CA ALA A 116 10.58 -2.94 -4.79
C ALA A 116 10.66 -3.01 -6.31
N LYS A 117 10.18 -1.96 -7.00
CA LYS A 117 10.23 -1.86 -8.46
C LYS A 117 11.65 -1.75 -8.98
N ALA A 118 12.50 -0.95 -8.35
CA ALA A 118 13.91 -0.79 -8.75
C ALA A 118 14.67 -2.13 -8.65
N ILE A 119 14.53 -2.86 -7.53
CA ILE A 119 15.13 -4.16 -7.32
C ILE A 119 14.65 -5.15 -8.40
N LYS A 120 13.34 -5.25 -8.60
CA LYS A 120 12.76 -6.20 -9.57
C LYS A 120 13.15 -5.92 -11.01
N SER A 121 13.23 -4.65 -11.39
CA SER A 121 13.61 -4.23 -12.74
C SER A 121 15.11 -4.45 -13.00
N ARG A 122 15.98 -4.18 -12.02
CA ARG A 122 17.44 -4.27 -12.16
C ARG A 122 17.92 -5.71 -12.30
N ALA A 123 17.42 -6.62 -11.46
CA ALA A 123 17.79 -8.02 -11.54
C ALA A 123 17.51 -8.62 -12.92
N LYS A 124 16.37 -8.26 -13.53
CA LYS A 124 16.02 -8.68 -14.89
C LYS A 124 17.01 -8.15 -15.95
N ALA A 125 17.49 -6.92 -15.78
CA ALA A 125 18.38 -6.28 -16.76
C ALA A 125 19.81 -6.82 -16.71
N GLN A 126 20.33 -7.17 -15.52
CA GLN A 126 21.75 -7.52 -15.36
C GLN A 126 22.05 -9.01 -15.54
N SER A 127 21.21 -9.89 -15.01
CA SER A 127 21.54 -11.32 -14.95
C SER A 127 20.59 -12.21 -15.75
N GLY A 128 19.53 -11.63 -16.33
CA GLY A 128 18.40 -12.42 -16.85
C GLY A 128 17.62 -13.17 -15.74
N GLN A 129 18.17 -13.19 -14.52
CA GLN A 129 17.48 -13.72 -13.35
C GLN A 129 16.49 -12.70 -12.81
N ARG A 130 15.39 -13.19 -12.30
CA ARG A 130 14.33 -12.35 -11.75
C ARG A 130 14.56 -12.18 -10.25
N ALA A 131 14.54 -10.94 -9.75
CA ALA A 131 14.55 -10.68 -8.32
C ALA A 131 13.36 -11.37 -7.64
N ARG A 132 13.61 -11.96 -6.48
CA ARG A 132 12.60 -12.59 -5.66
C ARG A 132 12.16 -11.62 -4.57
N ILE A 133 10.94 -11.13 -4.73
CA ILE A 133 10.29 -10.24 -3.75
C ILE A 133 9.19 -11.03 -3.05
N LEU A 134 9.10 -10.88 -1.75
CA LEU A 134 8.00 -11.41 -0.95
C LEU A 134 7.35 -10.28 -0.14
N LEU A 135 6.09 -10.00 -0.43
CA LEU A 135 5.23 -9.13 0.35
C LEU A 135 4.16 -10.00 1.02
N THR A 136 4.11 -9.98 2.35
CA THR A 136 3.17 -10.77 3.14
C THR A 136 2.40 -9.89 4.12
N LEU A 137 1.15 -10.28 4.40
CA LEU A 137 0.32 -9.69 5.44
C LEU A 137 0.62 -10.39 6.76
N VAL A 138 0.89 -9.64 7.84
CA VAL A 138 1.21 -10.19 9.16
C VAL A 138 0.43 -9.46 10.26
N ASP A 139 0.03 -10.18 11.31
CA ASP A 139 -0.82 -9.63 12.37
C ASP A 139 -0.30 -9.81 13.80
N PHE A 140 0.78 -10.56 14.03
CA PHE A 140 1.28 -10.88 15.37
C PHE A 140 2.78 -10.65 15.56
N GLU A 141 3.62 -10.88 14.56
CA GLU A 141 5.08 -10.71 14.71
C GLU A 141 5.47 -9.24 14.74
N VAL A 142 4.70 -8.40 14.03
CA VAL A 142 5.00 -6.98 13.84
C VAL A 142 3.71 -6.19 13.75
N VAL A 143 3.58 -5.11 14.52
CA VAL A 143 2.40 -4.25 14.53
C VAL A 143 2.76 -2.78 14.53
N SER A 144 1.96 -1.93 13.88
CA SER A 144 2.13 -0.48 13.95
C SER A 144 1.44 0.08 15.21
N LEU A 145 2.19 0.88 15.95
CA LEU A 145 1.70 1.58 17.15
C LEU A 145 1.05 2.92 16.81
N ARG A 146 1.14 3.36 15.55
CA ARG A 146 0.67 4.67 15.11
C ARG A 146 -0.85 4.75 15.12
N ALA A 147 -1.39 5.53 16.05
CA ALA A 147 -2.81 5.83 16.12
C ALA A 147 -3.23 6.95 15.16
N TYR A 148 -4.47 6.88 14.70
CA TYR A 148 -5.11 7.88 13.83
C TYR A 148 -6.35 8.43 14.57
N PRO A 149 -6.19 9.44 15.46
CA PRO A 149 -7.23 9.84 16.40
C PRO A 149 -8.51 10.39 15.76
N HIS A 150 -8.43 10.91 14.53
CA HIS A 150 -9.57 11.45 13.81
C HIS A 150 -9.43 11.31 12.29
N ILE A 151 -10.54 11.39 11.57
CA ILE A 151 -10.62 11.21 10.11
C ILE A 151 -9.65 12.10 9.33
N GLY A 152 -9.40 13.32 9.78
CA GLY A 152 -8.48 14.24 9.10
C GLY A 152 -7.03 13.77 9.06
N VAL A 153 -6.60 12.90 10.02
CA VAL A 153 -5.25 12.30 9.97
C VAL A 153 -5.20 11.22 8.90
N LEU A 154 -6.24 10.36 8.82
CA LEU A 154 -6.38 9.35 7.77
C LEU A 154 -6.52 9.98 6.39
N TRP A 155 -7.32 11.03 6.27
CA TRP A 155 -7.45 11.81 5.03
C TRP A 155 -6.09 12.31 4.53
N ARG A 156 -5.28 12.92 5.41
CA ARG A 156 -3.93 13.38 5.04
C ARG A 156 -3.00 12.23 4.66
N MET A 157 -3.10 11.07 5.32
CA MET A 157 -2.34 9.88 4.99
C MET A 157 -2.65 9.41 3.56
N ILE A 158 -3.94 9.26 3.22
CA ILE A 158 -4.39 8.84 1.89
C ILE A 158 -4.01 9.87 0.83
N ARG A 159 -4.36 11.14 1.07
CA ARG A 159 -4.13 12.26 0.15
C ARG A 159 -2.66 12.42 -0.24
N ARG A 160 -1.72 12.13 0.66
CA ARG A 160 -0.29 12.32 0.41
C ARG A 160 0.20 11.60 -0.85
N ALA A 161 -0.26 10.38 -1.08
CA ALA A 161 0.26 9.50 -2.11
C ALA A 161 -0.73 9.18 -3.25
N ALA A 162 -2.01 9.54 -3.08
CA ALA A 162 -3.06 9.08 -3.98
C ALA A 162 -2.86 9.50 -5.43
N TYR A 163 -2.54 10.76 -5.71
CA TYR A 163 -2.32 11.23 -7.09
C TYR A 163 -0.96 10.80 -7.64
N THR A 164 0.03 10.56 -6.77
CA THR A 164 1.32 9.96 -7.17
C THR A 164 1.14 8.55 -7.70
N GLN A 165 0.25 7.75 -7.11
CA GLN A 165 -0.11 6.42 -7.63
C GLN A 165 -0.66 6.47 -9.05
N LEU A 166 -1.33 7.54 -9.40
CA LEU A 166 -1.87 7.81 -10.73
C LEU A 166 -0.85 8.50 -11.65
N ARG A 167 0.46 8.51 -11.26
CA ARG A 167 1.55 9.12 -12.04
C ARG A 167 1.26 10.56 -12.44
N TYR A 168 0.53 11.29 -11.61
CA TYR A 168 0.09 12.66 -11.86
C TYR A 168 -0.72 12.85 -13.15
N SER A 169 -1.29 11.78 -13.71
CA SER A 169 -2.08 11.80 -14.95
C SER A 169 -3.53 12.16 -14.68
N PRO A 170 -4.06 13.24 -15.27
CA PRO A 170 -5.49 13.57 -15.18
C PRO A 170 -6.40 12.48 -15.78
N LEU A 171 -5.94 11.82 -16.85
CA LEU A 171 -6.70 10.74 -17.48
C LEU A 171 -6.82 9.52 -16.54
N LEU A 172 -5.73 9.14 -15.87
CA LEU A 172 -5.77 8.08 -14.87
C LEU A 172 -6.62 8.47 -13.65
N LEU A 173 -6.64 9.76 -13.29
CA LEU A 173 -7.51 10.27 -12.23
C LEU A 173 -8.98 10.09 -12.60
N ILE A 174 -9.38 10.51 -13.81
CA ILE A 174 -10.76 10.34 -14.32
C ILE A 174 -11.13 8.86 -14.32
N GLY A 175 -10.25 8.00 -14.84
CA GLY A 175 -10.47 6.55 -14.87
C GLY A 175 -10.60 5.94 -13.47
N ALA A 176 -9.76 6.38 -12.52
CA ALA A 176 -9.82 5.91 -11.13
C ALA A 176 -11.12 6.34 -10.44
N VAL A 177 -11.52 7.61 -10.59
CA VAL A 177 -12.78 8.13 -10.02
C VAL A 177 -13.98 7.41 -10.63
N ALA A 178 -14.03 7.29 -11.96
CA ALA A 178 -15.11 6.57 -12.64
C ALA A 178 -15.17 5.10 -12.22
N GLY A 179 -14.03 4.42 -12.12
CA GLY A 179 -13.93 3.04 -11.64
C GLY A 179 -14.40 2.87 -10.19
N MET A 180 -14.00 3.77 -9.30
CA MET A 180 -14.44 3.75 -7.90
C MET A 180 -15.95 3.96 -7.76
N LEU A 181 -16.52 4.90 -8.51
CA LEU A 181 -17.97 5.13 -8.51
C LEU A 181 -18.71 3.94 -9.12
N LEU A 182 -18.24 3.41 -10.24
CA LEU A 182 -18.86 2.28 -10.92
C LEU A 182 -18.84 1.01 -10.05
N LEU A 183 -17.71 0.70 -9.42
CA LEU A 183 -17.52 -0.55 -8.67
C LEU A 183 -18.13 -0.50 -7.27
N PHE A 184 -18.12 0.64 -6.60
CA PHE A 184 -18.48 0.73 -5.19
C PHE A 184 -19.76 1.53 -4.92
N ALA A 185 -20.04 2.60 -5.66
CA ALA A 185 -21.23 3.42 -5.44
C ALA A 185 -22.44 2.91 -6.24
N THR A 186 -22.24 2.56 -7.52
CA THR A 186 -23.34 2.17 -8.42
C THR A 186 -24.09 0.91 -7.94
N PRO A 187 -23.42 -0.19 -7.52
CA PRO A 187 -24.13 -1.38 -7.03
C PRO A 187 -24.98 -1.08 -5.81
N PHE A 188 -24.44 -0.28 -4.89
CA PHE A 188 -25.19 0.17 -3.71
C PHE A 188 -26.40 1.00 -4.12
N TYR A 189 -26.25 1.96 -5.04
CA TYR A 189 -27.37 2.79 -5.52
C TYR A 189 -28.44 1.96 -6.21
N ILE A 190 -28.06 1.06 -7.12
CA ILE A 190 -29.01 0.20 -7.86
C ILE A 190 -29.76 -0.73 -6.90
N SER A 191 -29.14 -1.24 -5.85
CA SER A 191 -29.79 -2.11 -4.86
C SER A 191 -30.94 -1.45 -4.12
N LEU A 192 -31.03 -0.12 -4.14
CA LEU A 192 -32.09 0.67 -3.49
C LEU A 192 -33.29 0.99 -4.42
N GLN A 193 -33.24 0.65 -5.72
CA GLN A 193 -34.24 1.09 -6.70
C GLN A 193 -35.58 0.32 -6.64
N GLY A 194 -35.64 -0.84 -6.00
CA GLY A 194 -36.88 -1.60 -5.78
C GLY A 194 -37.48 -2.30 -6.99
N ASP A 195 -36.73 -2.41 -8.10
CA ASP A 195 -37.14 -3.08 -9.35
C ASP A 195 -36.29 -4.35 -9.63
N LEU A 196 -36.43 -4.94 -10.84
CA LEU A 196 -35.67 -6.12 -11.24
C LEU A 196 -34.14 -5.86 -11.22
N TYR A 197 -33.71 -4.63 -11.48
CA TYR A 197 -32.29 -4.25 -11.42
C TYR A 197 -31.75 -4.24 -9.99
N ALA A 198 -32.62 -4.03 -8.99
CA ALA A 198 -32.24 -4.09 -7.59
C ALA A 198 -31.64 -5.45 -7.22
N LEU A 199 -32.15 -6.55 -7.80
CA LEU A 199 -31.56 -7.87 -7.56
C LEU A 199 -30.10 -7.95 -8.02
N ALA A 200 -29.80 -7.44 -9.21
CA ALA A 200 -28.42 -7.38 -9.71
C ALA A 200 -27.55 -6.49 -8.83
N GLY A 201 -28.05 -5.33 -8.41
CA GLY A 201 -27.37 -4.44 -7.47
C GLY A 201 -27.04 -5.14 -6.15
N TRP A 202 -28.01 -5.86 -5.57
CA TRP A 202 -27.79 -6.64 -4.34
C TRP A 202 -26.77 -7.75 -4.51
N LEU A 203 -26.80 -8.49 -5.62
CA LEU A 203 -25.83 -9.56 -5.86
C LEU A 203 -24.39 -8.98 -5.96
N ILE A 204 -24.21 -7.87 -6.67
CA ILE A 204 -22.90 -7.21 -6.77
C ILE A 204 -22.48 -6.65 -5.41
N PHE A 205 -23.41 -6.04 -4.66
CA PHE A 205 -23.14 -5.52 -3.32
C PHE A 205 -22.70 -6.62 -2.36
N VAL A 206 -23.38 -7.77 -2.38
CA VAL A 206 -23.02 -8.94 -1.57
C VAL A 206 -21.66 -9.50 -1.99
N ALA A 207 -21.39 -9.60 -3.30
CA ALA A 207 -20.07 -10.03 -3.79
C ALA A 207 -18.94 -9.07 -3.34
N MET A 208 -19.20 -7.76 -3.35
CA MET A 208 -18.27 -6.75 -2.86
C MET A 208 -18.02 -6.92 -1.35
N ILE A 209 -19.07 -7.09 -0.53
CA ILE A 209 -18.95 -7.40 0.90
C ILE A 209 -18.08 -8.65 1.08
N TYR A 210 -18.41 -9.73 0.36
CA TYR A 210 -17.67 -10.99 0.43
C TYR A 210 -16.19 -10.83 0.12
N SER A 211 -15.84 -10.04 -0.91
CA SER A 211 -14.44 -9.78 -1.29
C SER A 211 -13.65 -9.02 -0.21
N TYR A 212 -14.36 -8.28 0.64
CA TYR A 212 -13.75 -7.47 1.71
C TYR A 212 -13.69 -8.20 3.06
N LEU A 213 -14.44 -9.29 3.24
CA LEU A 213 -14.46 -10.05 4.49
C LEU A 213 -13.08 -10.45 5.00
N PRO A 214 -12.12 -10.93 4.17
CA PRO A 214 -10.79 -11.28 4.66
C PRO A 214 -10.09 -10.13 5.39
N MET A 215 -10.31 -8.87 4.97
CA MET A 215 -9.74 -7.71 5.64
C MET A 215 -10.45 -7.40 6.96
N VAL A 216 -11.77 -7.52 6.99
CA VAL A 216 -12.57 -7.35 8.22
C VAL A 216 -12.17 -8.38 9.28
N GLU A 217 -11.99 -9.64 8.87
CA GLU A 217 -11.53 -10.74 9.74
C GLU A 217 -10.07 -10.53 10.21
N PHE A 218 -9.17 -10.13 9.32
CA PHE A 218 -7.79 -9.83 9.66
C PHE A 218 -7.70 -8.77 10.78
N TYR A 219 -8.56 -7.75 10.72
CA TYR A 219 -8.66 -6.74 11.77
C TYR A 219 -9.54 -7.14 12.96
N ARG A 220 -10.12 -8.37 12.96
CA ARG A 220 -11.00 -8.92 14.00
C ARG A 220 -12.19 -7.99 14.28
N LEU A 221 -12.76 -7.42 13.23
CA LEU A 221 -13.93 -6.54 13.32
C LEU A 221 -15.22 -7.33 13.14
N ASN A 222 -16.33 -6.74 13.61
CA ASN A 222 -17.65 -7.28 13.33
C ASN A 222 -17.92 -7.28 11.80
N ILE A 223 -18.53 -8.36 11.30
CA ILE A 223 -18.85 -8.55 9.88
C ILE A 223 -19.64 -7.37 9.25
N LEU A 224 -20.42 -6.68 10.05
CA LEU A 224 -21.20 -5.51 9.59
C LEU A 224 -20.32 -4.39 9.04
N TRP A 225 -19.03 -4.33 9.44
CA TRP A 225 -18.09 -3.37 8.87
C TRP A 225 -17.81 -3.62 7.37
N ALA A 226 -18.09 -4.82 6.88
CA ALA A 226 -17.91 -5.10 5.45
C ALA A 226 -18.89 -4.29 4.59
N ALA A 227 -20.09 -3.99 5.09
CA ALA A 227 -21.06 -3.12 4.41
C ALA A 227 -20.64 -1.64 4.34
N ALA A 228 -19.61 -1.23 5.09
CA ALA A 228 -19.09 0.13 5.06
C ALA A 228 -18.15 0.40 3.86
N LEU A 229 -17.75 -0.63 3.11
CA LEU A 229 -16.78 -0.49 2.01
C LEU A 229 -17.16 0.55 0.95
N PRO A 230 -18.43 0.67 0.46
CA PRO A 230 -18.79 1.72 -0.51
C PRO A 230 -18.56 3.13 0.03
N PHE A 231 -18.86 3.36 1.29
CA PHE A 231 -18.65 4.67 1.93
C PHE A 231 -17.17 4.97 2.15
N ALA A 232 -16.37 3.96 2.52
CA ALA A 232 -14.92 4.09 2.55
C ALA A 232 -14.37 4.43 1.16
N ALA A 233 -14.85 3.77 0.10
CA ALA A 233 -14.46 4.06 -1.28
C ALA A 233 -14.74 5.51 -1.69
N LEU A 234 -15.87 6.10 -1.27
CA LEU A 234 -16.18 7.51 -1.49
C LEU A 234 -15.17 8.44 -0.78
N VAL A 235 -14.80 8.11 0.47
CA VAL A 235 -13.78 8.87 1.20
C VAL A 235 -12.42 8.81 0.49
N TYR A 236 -12.02 7.62 0.01
CA TYR A 236 -10.78 7.44 -0.76
C TYR A 236 -10.82 8.19 -2.08
N THR A 237 -11.94 8.19 -2.78
CA THR A 237 -12.15 8.96 -4.01
C THR A 237 -12.02 10.46 -3.74
N GLY A 238 -12.65 10.98 -2.69
CA GLY A 238 -12.55 12.38 -2.28
C GLY A 238 -11.11 12.77 -1.92
N ALA A 239 -10.40 11.92 -1.16
CA ALA A 239 -9.00 12.17 -0.81
C ALA A 239 -8.06 12.14 -2.04
N THR A 240 -8.39 11.31 -3.05
CA THR A 240 -7.64 11.25 -4.31
C THR A 240 -7.84 12.51 -5.14
N LEU A 241 -9.07 13.02 -5.22
CA LEU A 241 -9.37 14.31 -5.87
C LEU A 241 -8.66 15.47 -5.15
N ASP A 242 -8.69 15.49 -3.81
CA ASP A 242 -7.99 16.51 -3.02
C ASP A 242 -6.46 16.42 -3.19
N SER A 243 -5.91 15.21 -3.34
CA SER A 243 -4.49 15.00 -3.69
C SER A 243 -4.12 15.65 -5.02
N ALA A 244 -4.94 15.45 -6.05
CA ALA A 244 -4.73 16.06 -7.36
C ALA A 244 -4.86 17.59 -7.29
N ARG A 245 -5.90 18.10 -6.64
CA ARG A 245 -6.11 19.55 -6.43
C ARG A 245 -4.90 20.21 -5.80
N LEU A 246 -4.38 19.66 -4.69
CA LEU A 246 -3.20 20.20 -4.04
C LEU A 246 -1.94 20.15 -4.92
N THR A 247 -1.78 19.07 -5.69
CA THR A 247 -0.67 18.96 -6.64
C THR A 247 -0.73 20.07 -7.70
N TRP A 248 -1.91 20.33 -8.27
CA TRP A 248 -2.11 21.43 -9.24
C TRP A 248 -1.93 22.82 -8.63
N GLN A 249 -2.16 22.95 -7.34
CA GLN A 249 -1.89 24.19 -6.59
C GLN A 249 -0.42 24.32 -6.13
N GLY A 250 0.47 23.39 -6.50
CA GLY A 250 1.87 23.39 -6.06
C GLY A 250 2.11 23.00 -4.60
N ALA A 251 1.08 22.53 -3.90
CA ALA A 251 1.12 22.14 -2.49
C ALA A 251 1.08 20.61 -2.27
N GLY A 252 1.28 19.82 -3.34
CA GLY A 252 1.27 18.35 -3.27
C GLY A 252 2.48 17.78 -2.55
N GLY A 253 2.37 16.52 -2.08
CA GLY A 253 3.51 15.74 -1.55
C GLY A 253 4.10 16.25 -0.22
N GLN A 254 3.35 16.95 0.61
CA GLN A 254 3.85 17.46 1.90
C GLN A 254 3.99 16.33 2.93
N TRP A 255 5.18 16.25 3.56
CA TRP A 255 5.47 15.36 4.67
C TRP A 255 6.15 16.12 5.81
N LYS A 256 5.56 16.10 7.01
CA LYS A 256 6.10 16.79 8.22
C LYS A 256 6.51 18.25 7.96
N GLY A 257 5.68 19.00 7.19
CA GLY A 257 5.93 20.40 6.87
C GLY A 257 6.98 20.66 5.77
N ARG A 258 7.51 19.60 5.14
CA ARG A 258 8.42 19.73 3.99
C ARG A 258 7.67 19.35 2.72
N ALA A 259 7.67 20.25 1.73
CA ALA A 259 7.20 19.92 0.39
C ALA A 259 8.27 19.01 -0.26
N GLN A 260 7.91 17.78 -0.61
CA GLN A 260 8.72 16.97 -1.55
C GLN A 260 8.51 17.57 -2.92
N ALA A 261 9.60 17.95 -3.61
CA ALA A 261 9.52 18.54 -4.93
C ALA A 261 8.76 17.59 -5.88
N VAL A 262 7.53 17.96 -6.20
CA VAL A 262 6.77 17.29 -7.26
C VAL A 262 7.38 17.77 -8.58
N ARG A 263 8.32 17.01 -9.15
CA ARG A 263 8.67 17.18 -10.57
C ARG A 263 7.54 16.54 -11.37
N PRO A 264 6.80 17.30 -12.19
CA PRO A 264 5.94 16.68 -13.19
C PRO A 264 6.81 15.78 -14.08
N PRO A 265 6.29 14.62 -14.53
CA PRO A 265 6.98 13.83 -15.53
C PRO A 265 7.22 14.70 -16.77
N ALA A 266 8.48 14.64 -17.26
CA ALA A 266 8.85 15.24 -18.53
C ALA A 266 8.07 14.60 -19.69
#